data_eba87c1530c15dc9a7fd127124dbeaae
#
_entry.id   eba87c1530c15dc9a7fd127124dbeaae
#
_cell.length_a   1.000
_cell.length_b   1.000
_cell.length_c   1.000
_cell.angle_alpha   90.00
_cell.angle_beta   90.00
_cell.angle_gamma   90.00
#
_symmetry.space_group_name_H-M   'P 1'
#
loop_
_entity.id
_entity.type
_entity.pdbx_description
1 polymer ?
#
loop_
_entity_poly.entity_id
_entity_poly.type
_entity_poly.pdbx_seq_one_letter_code
_entity_poly.pdbx_strand_id
1 'polypeptide(L)'
;MKVGIIGAGTMGSGIAQAFAQTEGYEVCLCDINDEFAANGKAKIAKGFEKRVAKGKMEQAAADAILNKIVTGTKEICTDCDLIVEAALEVMDVKKQTFKELQDIVKKDCLFATNTSSLSITEIGAGLDRPVIGMHFFNPAPVMKLIEVIKGENTPDELKDKIVAISKEIGKTPVEVNEAAGFVVNRILIPYVNEGVGILADGVASVEGIDTAMKLGANHPMGPLELGDLIGLDICLAIMNVLYDETGDPKYLSLIHISEPTRRTPIS
;
A
#
# COMPACT_ATOMS: atom_id res chain seq x y z
N MET A 1 -10.74 17.81 7.01
CA MET A 1 -11.22 16.52 6.51
C MET A 1 -10.84 15.42 7.49
N LYS A 2 -11.76 14.52 7.84
CA LYS A 2 -11.51 13.42 8.76
C LYS A 2 -11.40 12.11 7.98
N VAL A 3 -10.29 11.38 8.17
CA VAL A 3 -9.96 10.17 7.40
C VAL A 3 -9.86 8.98 8.34
N GLY A 4 -10.62 7.93 8.06
CA GLY A 4 -10.53 6.64 8.73
C GLY A 4 -9.54 5.74 7.99
N ILE A 5 -8.52 5.24 8.68
CA ILE A 5 -7.58 4.26 8.15
C ILE A 5 -7.85 2.93 8.83
N ILE A 6 -8.23 1.92 8.06
CA ILE A 6 -8.58 0.59 8.57
C ILE A 6 -7.42 -0.37 8.35
N GLY A 7 -6.87 -0.87 9.45
CA GLY A 7 -5.64 -1.63 9.51
C GLY A 7 -4.48 -0.74 9.98
N ALA A 8 -3.95 -1.00 11.19
CA ALA A 8 -2.86 -0.25 11.80
C ALA A 8 -1.48 -0.95 11.63
N GLY A 9 -1.37 -1.77 10.58
CA GLY A 9 -0.13 -2.40 10.14
C GLY A 9 0.88 -1.39 9.57
N THR A 10 1.88 -1.89 8.86
CA THR A 10 2.95 -1.06 8.26
C THR A 10 2.38 -0.03 7.29
N MET A 11 1.51 -0.45 6.37
CA MET A 11 0.92 0.46 5.39
C MET A 11 -0.06 1.44 6.03
N GLY A 12 -1.03 0.96 6.83
CA GLY A 12 -2.02 1.83 7.43
C GLY A 12 -1.43 2.85 8.39
N SER A 13 -0.44 2.49 9.21
CA SER A 13 0.29 3.46 10.05
C SER A 13 1.02 4.51 9.21
N GLY A 14 1.65 4.09 8.11
CA GLY A 14 2.31 5.01 7.17
C GLY A 14 1.34 5.94 6.45
N ILE A 15 0.17 5.43 6.03
CA ILE A 15 -0.90 6.23 5.41
C ILE A 15 -1.48 7.22 6.42
N ALA A 16 -1.76 6.77 7.65
CA ALA A 16 -2.21 7.62 8.74
C ALA A 16 -1.23 8.76 9.02
N GLN A 17 0.08 8.47 9.03
CA GLN A 17 1.12 9.48 9.16
C GLN A 17 1.10 10.48 8.00
N ALA A 18 0.95 10.02 6.76
CA ALA A 18 0.94 10.91 5.58
C ALA A 18 -0.22 11.91 5.65
N PHE A 19 -1.43 11.47 6.02
CA PHE A 19 -2.57 12.35 6.22
C PHE A 19 -2.37 13.29 7.41
N ALA A 20 -1.96 12.78 8.57
CA ALA A 20 -1.79 13.58 9.78
C ALA A 20 -0.71 14.68 9.66
N GLN A 21 0.30 14.48 8.81
CA GLN A 21 1.31 15.49 8.50
C GLN A 21 0.77 16.64 7.65
N THR A 22 -0.36 16.46 7.02
CA THR A 22 -0.99 17.48 6.16
C THR A 22 -1.92 18.37 7.01
N GLU A 23 -1.90 19.68 6.77
CA GLU A 23 -2.81 20.61 7.42
C GLU A 23 -4.26 20.33 6.98
N GLY A 24 -5.20 20.52 7.90
CA GLY A 24 -6.63 20.33 7.62
C GLY A 24 -7.12 18.87 7.67
N TYR A 25 -6.23 17.92 8.02
CA TYR A 25 -6.61 16.51 8.15
C TYR A 25 -6.54 16.04 9.61
N GLU A 26 -7.54 15.25 10.00
CA GLU A 26 -7.60 14.46 11.24
C GLU A 26 -7.73 12.98 10.87
N VAL A 27 -7.20 12.08 11.68
CA VAL A 27 -7.10 10.65 11.36
C VAL A 27 -7.69 9.79 12.48
N CYS A 28 -8.58 8.88 12.11
CA CYS A 28 -8.96 7.72 12.90
C CYS A 28 -8.14 6.53 12.42
N LEU A 29 -7.15 6.09 13.19
CA LEU A 29 -6.38 4.89 12.90
C LEU A 29 -7.01 3.69 13.61
N CYS A 30 -7.60 2.80 12.84
CA CYS A 30 -8.40 1.70 13.34
C CYS A 30 -7.77 0.33 13.06
N ASP A 31 -8.02 -0.60 14.00
CA ASP A 31 -7.70 -2.02 13.79
C ASP A 31 -8.79 -2.89 14.43
N ILE A 32 -8.61 -4.21 14.43
CA ILE A 32 -9.56 -5.18 15.00
C ILE A 32 -9.78 -5.00 16.51
N ASN A 33 -8.83 -4.35 17.19
CA ASN A 33 -8.94 -3.97 18.60
C ASN A 33 -8.09 -2.72 18.91
N ASP A 34 -8.34 -2.12 20.06
CA ASP A 34 -7.66 -0.90 20.52
C ASP A 34 -6.15 -1.06 20.68
N GLU A 35 -5.70 -2.25 21.10
CA GLU A 35 -4.27 -2.54 21.28
C GLU A 35 -3.50 -2.46 19.96
N PHE A 36 -4.02 -3.10 18.90
CA PHE A 36 -3.38 -3.04 17.58
C PHE A 36 -3.41 -1.64 16.98
N ALA A 37 -4.51 -0.92 17.14
CA ALA A 37 -4.60 0.48 16.72
C ALA A 37 -3.59 1.36 17.46
N ALA A 38 -3.48 1.22 18.79
CA ALA A 38 -2.51 1.95 19.61
C ALA A 38 -1.05 1.59 19.24
N ASN A 39 -0.77 0.32 18.96
CA ASN A 39 0.54 -0.14 18.48
C ASN A 39 0.91 0.50 17.13
N GLY A 40 -0.06 0.70 16.23
CA GLY A 40 0.15 1.44 14.98
C GLY A 40 0.58 2.89 15.22
N LYS A 41 -0.12 3.61 16.10
CA LYS A 41 0.25 4.98 16.50
C LYS A 41 1.62 5.03 17.20
N ALA A 42 1.93 4.05 18.05
CA ALA A 42 3.23 3.96 18.71
C ALA A 42 4.39 3.78 17.71
N LYS A 43 4.20 3.05 16.60
CA LYS A 43 5.20 2.95 15.52
C LYS A 43 5.48 4.30 14.89
N ILE A 44 4.44 5.11 14.64
CA ILE A 44 4.58 6.48 14.11
C ILE A 44 5.37 7.33 15.10
N ALA A 45 4.99 7.31 16.39
CA ALA A 45 5.66 8.07 17.46
C ALA A 45 7.15 7.71 17.53
N LYS A 46 7.50 6.42 17.55
CA LYS A 46 8.89 5.95 17.54
C LYS A 46 9.67 6.42 16.31
N GLY A 47 9.01 6.54 15.16
CA GLY A 47 9.59 7.12 13.95
C GLY A 47 9.94 8.61 14.13
N PHE A 48 9.05 9.38 14.76
CA PHE A 48 9.27 10.78 15.05
C PHE A 48 10.34 11.01 16.13
N GLU A 49 10.34 10.22 17.22
CA GLU A 49 11.39 10.25 18.24
C GLU A 49 12.81 10.14 17.63
N LYS A 50 12.98 9.19 16.69
CA LYS A 50 14.26 9.03 15.99
C LYS A 50 14.63 10.25 15.14
N ARG A 51 13.65 10.96 14.58
CA ARG A 51 13.89 12.19 13.79
C ARG A 51 14.20 13.36 14.68
N VAL A 52 13.52 13.50 15.81
CA VAL A 52 13.80 14.52 16.83
C VAL A 52 15.20 14.33 17.41
N ALA A 53 15.56 13.10 17.82
CA ALA A 53 16.88 12.79 18.33
C ALA A 53 18.03 13.09 17.33
N LYS A 54 17.73 13.07 16.01
CA LYS A 54 18.68 13.44 14.94
C LYS A 54 18.63 14.93 14.55
N GLY A 55 17.86 15.75 15.25
CA GLY A 55 17.66 17.17 14.93
C GLY A 55 16.96 17.44 13.60
N LYS A 56 16.21 16.45 13.08
CA LYS A 56 15.49 16.53 11.79
C LYS A 56 14.01 16.91 11.96
N MET A 57 13.56 17.10 13.18
CA MET A 57 12.19 17.45 13.51
C MET A 57 12.14 18.04 14.93
N GLU A 58 11.33 19.06 15.12
CA GLU A 58 11.07 19.62 16.45
C GLU A 58 10.04 18.73 17.19
N GLN A 59 10.21 18.57 18.51
CA GLN A 59 9.31 17.78 19.35
C GLN A 59 7.86 18.29 19.26
N ALA A 60 7.67 19.61 19.33
CA ALA A 60 6.33 20.21 19.23
C ALA A 60 5.62 19.88 17.91
N ALA A 61 6.35 19.77 16.79
CA ALA A 61 5.79 19.36 15.50
C ALA A 61 5.40 17.87 15.50
N ALA A 62 6.21 17.02 16.13
CA ALA A 62 5.87 15.59 16.29
C ALA A 62 4.60 15.43 17.13
N ASP A 63 4.51 16.11 18.26
CA ASP A 63 3.35 16.04 19.16
C ASP A 63 2.08 16.57 18.46
N ALA A 64 2.18 17.68 17.72
CA ALA A 64 1.06 18.23 16.97
C ALA A 64 0.50 17.25 15.92
N ILE A 65 1.37 16.50 15.24
CA ILE A 65 0.95 15.47 14.26
C ILE A 65 0.29 14.27 14.98
N LEU A 66 0.90 13.79 16.06
CA LEU A 66 0.37 12.66 16.83
C LEU A 66 -0.99 12.97 17.47
N ASN A 67 -1.23 14.22 17.87
CA ASN A 67 -2.50 14.66 18.43
C ASN A 67 -3.65 14.66 17.42
N LYS A 68 -3.37 14.69 16.12
CA LYS A 68 -4.36 14.53 15.05
C LYS A 68 -4.80 13.08 14.81
N ILE A 69 -4.12 12.09 15.42
CA ILE A 69 -4.40 10.67 15.24
C ILE A 69 -5.12 10.13 16.47
N VAL A 70 -6.38 9.77 16.30
CA VAL A 70 -7.18 9.03 17.29
C VAL A 70 -7.12 7.55 16.92
N THR A 71 -6.99 6.67 17.91
CA THR A 71 -6.94 5.21 17.71
C THR A 71 -8.16 4.53 18.29
N GLY A 72 -8.60 3.43 17.68
CA GLY A 72 -9.73 2.64 18.15
C GLY A 72 -10.11 1.56 17.16
N THR A 73 -11.31 1.02 17.34
CA THR A 73 -11.94 0.15 16.36
C THR A 73 -12.70 0.98 15.31
N LYS A 74 -13.22 0.37 14.25
CA LYS A 74 -13.90 1.07 13.14
C LYS A 74 -15.09 1.94 13.57
N GLU A 75 -15.65 1.69 14.74
CA GLU A 75 -16.77 2.44 15.32
C GLU A 75 -16.46 3.92 15.56
N ILE A 76 -15.18 4.30 15.64
CA ILE A 76 -14.78 5.72 15.75
C ILE A 76 -14.84 6.49 14.41
N CYS A 77 -15.19 5.81 13.31
CA CYS A 77 -15.21 6.39 11.96
C CYS A 77 -16.53 7.05 11.57
N THR A 78 -17.49 7.19 12.47
CA THR A 78 -18.88 7.64 12.20
C THR A 78 -18.98 8.94 11.40
N ASP A 79 -18.09 9.88 11.63
CA ASP A 79 -18.04 11.20 11.00
C ASP A 79 -16.89 11.37 9.98
N CYS A 80 -16.24 10.26 9.58
CA CYS A 80 -15.18 10.30 8.56
C CYS A 80 -15.72 10.70 7.18
N ASP A 81 -14.93 11.51 6.48
CA ASP A 81 -15.16 11.95 5.09
C ASP A 81 -14.63 10.94 4.07
N LEU A 82 -13.59 10.21 4.45
CA LEU A 82 -12.90 9.22 3.63
C LEU A 82 -12.51 8.03 4.51
N ILE A 83 -12.70 6.83 4.00
CA ILE A 83 -12.08 5.61 4.52
C ILE A 83 -11.01 5.17 3.55
N VAL A 84 -9.81 4.86 4.07
CA VAL A 84 -8.75 4.15 3.35
C VAL A 84 -8.54 2.81 4.03
N GLU A 85 -8.97 1.74 3.39
CA GLU A 85 -8.80 0.38 3.89
C GLU A 85 -7.38 -0.12 3.55
N ALA A 86 -6.64 -0.55 4.56
CA ALA A 86 -5.27 -1.07 4.48
C ALA A 86 -5.07 -2.30 5.38
N ALA A 87 -6.12 -3.12 5.51
CA ALA A 87 -6.12 -4.39 6.25
C ALA A 87 -5.44 -5.51 5.44
N LEU A 88 -5.64 -6.76 5.87
CA LEU A 88 -5.06 -7.93 5.20
C LEU A 88 -5.47 -8.01 3.72
N GLU A 89 -4.55 -8.44 2.86
CA GLU A 89 -4.77 -8.59 1.41
C GLU A 89 -5.56 -9.87 1.11
N VAL A 90 -6.80 -9.91 1.60
CA VAL A 90 -7.76 -11.01 1.46
C VAL A 90 -9.11 -10.45 1.05
N MET A 91 -9.65 -10.91 -0.08
CA MET A 91 -10.89 -10.40 -0.69
C MET A 91 -12.06 -10.36 0.29
N ASP A 92 -12.33 -11.47 0.97
CA ASP A 92 -13.46 -11.58 1.90
C ASP A 92 -13.32 -10.63 3.10
N VAL A 93 -12.08 -10.41 3.58
CA VAL A 93 -11.81 -9.46 4.68
C VAL A 93 -12.14 -8.05 4.23
N LYS A 94 -11.70 -7.64 3.03
CA LYS A 94 -11.95 -6.30 2.49
C LYS A 94 -13.45 -6.07 2.22
N LYS A 95 -14.13 -7.03 1.59
CA LYS A 95 -15.58 -6.98 1.38
C LYS A 95 -16.36 -6.84 2.69
N GLN A 96 -16.04 -7.68 3.67
CA GLN A 96 -16.69 -7.63 4.97
C GLN A 96 -16.42 -6.31 5.69
N THR A 97 -15.19 -5.81 5.63
CA THR A 97 -14.81 -4.51 6.22
C THR A 97 -15.67 -3.37 5.66
N PHE A 98 -15.77 -3.25 4.33
CA PHE A 98 -16.60 -2.21 3.72
C PHE A 98 -18.10 -2.40 3.99
N LYS A 99 -18.58 -3.63 3.99
CA LYS A 99 -19.97 -3.94 4.34
C LYS A 99 -20.34 -3.47 5.74
N GLU A 100 -19.45 -3.62 6.71
CA GLU A 100 -19.66 -3.14 8.07
C GLU A 100 -19.54 -1.62 8.18
N LEU A 101 -18.58 -1.04 7.45
CA LEU A 101 -18.34 0.40 7.46
C LEU A 101 -19.48 1.20 6.85
N GLN A 102 -20.19 0.69 5.84
CA GLN A 102 -21.31 1.44 5.25
C GLN A 102 -22.46 1.71 6.25
N ASP A 103 -22.60 0.88 7.29
CA ASP A 103 -23.58 1.05 8.36
C ASP A 103 -23.08 1.97 9.48
N ILE A 104 -21.76 2.23 9.55
CA ILE A 104 -21.10 3.01 10.59
C ILE A 104 -20.90 4.46 10.16
N VAL A 105 -20.37 4.67 8.95
CA VAL A 105 -19.95 5.99 8.48
C VAL A 105 -21.12 6.77 7.88
N LYS A 106 -20.98 8.08 7.80
CA LYS A 106 -21.96 8.95 7.14
C LYS A 106 -22.12 8.60 5.64
N LYS A 107 -23.30 8.92 5.07
CA LYS A 107 -23.69 8.51 3.72
C LYS A 107 -22.79 9.03 2.59
N ASP A 108 -22.18 10.19 2.77
CA ASP A 108 -21.31 10.85 1.82
C ASP A 108 -19.81 10.52 2.00
N CYS A 109 -19.48 9.61 2.93
CA CYS A 109 -18.13 9.13 3.15
C CYS A 109 -17.62 8.37 1.92
N LEU A 110 -16.43 8.73 1.45
CA LEU A 110 -15.77 8.08 0.32
C LEU A 110 -15.09 6.78 0.75
N PHE A 111 -15.12 5.76 -0.09
CA PHE A 111 -14.47 4.48 0.15
C PHE A 111 -13.27 4.27 -0.79
N ALA A 112 -12.08 4.14 -0.20
CA ALA A 112 -10.86 3.80 -0.90
C ALA A 112 -10.19 2.56 -0.28
N THR A 113 -9.52 1.75 -1.09
CA THR A 113 -8.74 0.59 -0.65
C THR A 113 -7.29 0.71 -1.08
N ASN A 114 -6.37 0.33 -0.21
CA ASN A 114 -4.93 0.28 -0.49
C ASN A 114 -4.50 -1.10 -1.02
N THR A 115 -5.43 -1.90 -1.55
CA THR A 115 -5.06 -3.19 -2.14
C THR A 115 -3.96 -3.04 -3.18
N SER A 116 -3.07 -4.02 -3.25
CA SER A 116 -1.96 -4.05 -4.23
C SER A 116 -2.26 -4.90 -5.46
N SER A 117 -3.29 -5.75 -5.40
CA SER A 117 -3.51 -6.77 -6.42
C SER A 117 -4.98 -7.18 -6.61
N LEU A 118 -5.85 -6.96 -5.62
CA LEU A 118 -7.23 -7.42 -5.67
C LEU A 118 -8.12 -6.49 -6.52
N SER A 119 -9.15 -7.06 -7.12
CA SER A 119 -10.12 -6.33 -7.94
C SER A 119 -10.92 -5.31 -7.11
N ILE A 120 -10.82 -4.04 -7.50
CA ILE A 120 -11.59 -2.93 -6.91
C ILE A 120 -13.08 -3.13 -7.16
N THR A 121 -13.43 -3.55 -8.38
CA THR A 121 -14.79 -3.86 -8.81
C THR A 121 -15.40 -4.93 -7.91
N GLU A 122 -14.65 -6.00 -7.65
CA GLU A 122 -15.11 -7.09 -6.80
C GLU A 122 -15.20 -6.69 -5.31
N ILE A 123 -14.27 -5.89 -4.80
CA ILE A 123 -14.33 -5.35 -3.42
C ILE A 123 -15.60 -4.51 -3.24
N GLY A 124 -15.96 -3.68 -4.24
CA GLY A 124 -17.13 -2.82 -4.21
C GLY A 124 -18.47 -3.51 -4.50
N ALA A 125 -18.45 -4.79 -4.90
CA ALA A 125 -19.66 -5.50 -5.29
C ALA A 125 -20.65 -5.65 -4.13
N GLY A 126 -21.90 -5.20 -4.35
CA GLY A 126 -22.98 -5.30 -3.38
C GLY A 126 -22.99 -4.22 -2.29
N LEU A 127 -22.10 -3.23 -2.36
CA LEU A 127 -22.14 -2.05 -1.49
C LEU A 127 -23.11 -0.99 -2.05
N ASP A 128 -23.60 -0.12 -1.16
CA ASP A 128 -24.49 1.00 -1.52
C ASP A 128 -23.73 2.20 -2.11
N ARG A 129 -22.41 2.15 -2.14
CA ARG A 129 -21.50 3.19 -2.64
C ARG A 129 -20.28 2.60 -3.34
N PRO A 130 -19.71 3.34 -4.30
CA PRO A 130 -18.55 2.86 -5.05
C PRO A 130 -17.28 2.84 -4.17
N VAL A 131 -16.37 1.91 -4.52
CA VAL A 131 -15.01 1.84 -3.98
C VAL A 131 -14.03 2.27 -5.08
N ILE A 132 -12.91 2.88 -4.67
CA ILE A 132 -11.79 3.24 -5.53
C ILE A 132 -10.48 2.70 -4.96
N GLY A 133 -9.55 2.33 -5.81
CA GLY A 133 -8.18 2.02 -5.40
C GLY A 133 -7.40 3.30 -5.08
N MET A 134 -6.75 3.34 -3.93
CA MET A 134 -5.80 4.39 -3.52
C MET A 134 -4.53 3.69 -3.03
N HIS A 135 -3.74 3.20 -3.99
CA HIS A 135 -2.59 2.33 -3.73
C HIS A 135 -1.34 3.14 -3.40
N PHE A 136 -0.95 3.11 -2.14
CA PHE A 136 0.28 3.71 -1.63
C PHE A 136 1.45 2.74 -1.72
N PHE A 137 2.65 3.28 -1.76
CA PHE A 137 3.90 2.52 -1.79
C PHE A 137 4.66 2.64 -0.47
N ASN A 138 5.29 1.55 -0.06
CA ASN A 138 6.05 1.50 1.19
C ASN A 138 7.44 2.15 1.04
N PRO A 139 7.88 3.06 1.93
CA PRO A 139 7.14 3.63 3.08
C PRO A 139 6.17 4.74 2.67
N ALA A 140 4.88 4.63 3.04
CA ALA A 140 3.83 5.55 2.58
C ALA A 140 4.10 7.04 2.88
N PRO A 141 4.74 7.45 4.00
CA PRO A 141 5.06 8.86 4.21
C PRO A 141 6.13 9.41 3.27
N VAL A 142 6.98 8.55 2.69
CA VAL A 142 8.15 8.92 1.87
C VAL A 142 7.86 8.85 0.38
N MET A 143 7.27 7.73 -0.06
CA MET A 143 7.01 7.48 -1.47
C MET A 143 6.00 8.48 -2.01
N LYS A 144 6.33 9.07 -3.17
CA LYS A 144 5.52 10.15 -3.78
C LYS A 144 4.31 9.64 -4.56
N LEU A 145 4.38 8.43 -5.09
CA LEU A 145 3.35 7.88 -5.97
C LEU A 145 2.13 7.41 -5.17
N ILE A 146 0.95 7.69 -5.70
CA ILE A 146 -0.29 6.98 -5.45
C ILE A 146 -0.84 6.54 -6.79
N GLU A 147 -1.07 5.25 -6.99
CA GLU A 147 -1.93 4.79 -8.08
C GLU A 147 -3.39 4.96 -7.63
N VAL A 148 -4.16 5.66 -8.45
CA VAL A 148 -5.60 5.85 -8.27
C VAL A 148 -6.32 4.94 -9.26
N ILE A 149 -6.84 3.81 -8.76
CA ILE A 149 -7.36 2.73 -9.59
C ILE A 149 -8.89 2.81 -9.67
N LYS A 150 -9.37 3.00 -10.89
CA LYS A 150 -10.78 3.05 -11.20
C LYS A 150 -11.30 1.65 -11.54
N GLY A 151 -12.18 1.10 -10.69
CA GLY A 151 -12.97 -0.09 -11.02
C GLY A 151 -14.13 0.20 -11.96
N GLU A 152 -14.84 -0.81 -12.44
CA GLU A 152 -15.95 -0.66 -13.39
C GLU A 152 -17.07 0.25 -12.87
N ASN A 153 -17.37 0.16 -11.57
CA ASN A 153 -18.45 0.91 -10.93
C ASN A 153 -17.96 2.21 -10.25
N THR A 154 -16.72 2.62 -10.47
CA THR A 154 -16.14 3.83 -9.87
C THR A 154 -16.46 5.05 -10.76
N PRO A 155 -17.30 6.02 -10.31
CA PRO A 155 -17.59 7.22 -11.09
C PRO A 155 -16.39 8.17 -11.16
N ASP A 156 -16.31 8.94 -12.25
CA ASP A 156 -15.24 9.91 -12.45
C ASP A 156 -15.15 10.95 -11.35
N GLU A 157 -16.30 11.38 -10.79
CA GLU A 157 -16.33 12.34 -9.66
C GLU A 157 -15.61 11.81 -8.42
N LEU A 158 -15.72 10.50 -8.10
CA LEU A 158 -14.98 9.89 -7.01
C LEU A 158 -13.49 9.86 -7.33
N LYS A 159 -13.12 9.46 -8.54
CA LYS A 159 -11.73 9.45 -9.02
C LYS A 159 -11.12 10.85 -8.90
N ASP A 160 -11.80 11.88 -9.39
CA ASP A 160 -11.30 13.25 -9.36
C ASP A 160 -11.09 13.77 -7.93
N LYS A 161 -12.00 13.42 -7.00
CA LYS A 161 -11.83 13.72 -5.56
C LYS A 161 -10.60 13.05 -4.98
N ILE A 162 -10.37 11.76 -5.25
CA ILE A 162 -9.21 11.04 -4.72
C ILE A 162 -7.90 11.55 -5.35
N VAL A 163 -7.90 11.92 -6.62
CA VAL A 163 -6.79 12.59 -7.28
C VAL A 163 -6.47 13.93 -6.59
N ALA A 164 -7.49 14.74 -6.28
CA ALA A 164 -7.31 16.01 -5.57
C ALA A 164 -6.73 15.78 -4.14
N ILE A 165 -7.33 14.88 -3.36
CA ILE A 165 -6.86 14.51 -2.02
C ILE A 165 -5.41 14.01 -2.06
N SER A 166 -5.06 13.18 -3.05
CA SER A 166 -3.68 12.69 -3.22
C SER A 166 -2.69 13.83 -3.41
N LYS A 167 -3.04 14.85 -4.19
CA LYS A 167 -2.20 16.04 -4.39
C LYS A 167 -2.10 16.89 -3.11
N GLU A 168 -3.20 17.07 -2.38
CA GLU A 168 -3.23 17.83 -1.13
C GLU A 168 -2.29 17.22 -0.08
N ILE A 169 -2.19 15.89 0.03
CA ILE A 169 -1.25 15.21 0.93
C ILE A 169 0.17 15.11 0.36
N GLY A 170 0.49 15.90 -0.68
CA GLY A 170 1.83 16.02 -1.26
C GLY A 170 2.28 14.81 -2.07
N LYS A 171 1.33 14.03 -2.59
CA LYS A 171 1.60 12.88 -3.47
C LYS A 171 1.38 13.23 -4.94
N THR A 172 1.90 12.38 -5.82
CA THR A 172 1.67 12.43 -7.25
C THR A 172 0.73 11.28 -7.63
N PRO A 173 -0.56 11.57 -7.89
CA PRO A 173 -1.49 10.54 -8.34
C PRO A 173 -1.24 10.18 -9.79
N VAL A 174 -1.31 8.87 -10.08
CA VAL A 174 -1.38 8.32 -11.44
C VAL A 174 -2.70 7.59 -11.58
N GLU A 175 -3.51 8.02 -12.54
CA GLU A 175 -4.79 7.39 -12.83
C GLU A 175 -4.57 6.06 -13.56
N VAL A 176 -5.20 5.01 -13.07
CA VAL A 176 -5.05 3.64 -13.57
C VAL A 176 -6.42 3.00 -13.75
N ASN A 177 -6.65 2.38 -14.90
CA ASN A 177 -7.78 1.48 -15.06
C ASN A 177 -7.47 0.14 -14.38
N GLU A 178 -8.48 -0.45 -13.76
CA GLU A 178 -8.33 -1.72 -13.07
C GLU A 178 -7.73 -2.80 -13.97
N ALA A 179 -6.65 -3.40 -13.52
CA ALA A 179 -6.00 -4.55 -14.13
C ALA A 179 -5.12 -5.22 -13.09
N ALA A 180 -4.87 -6.52 -13.22
CA ALA A 180 -4.00 -7.27 -12.33
C ALA A 180 -2.62 -6.60 -12.18
N GLY A 181 -2.20 -6.34 -10.93
CA GLY A 181 -0.91 -5.72 -10.59
C GLY A 181 -0.79 -4.24 -10.93
N PHE A 182 -1.86 -3.60 -11.41
CA PHE A 182 -1.92 -2.20 -11.80
C PHE A 182 -0.77 -1.81 -12.76
N VAL A 183 -0.03 -0.74 -12.54
CA VAL A 183 1.11 -0.36 -13.38
C VAL A 183 2.41 -0.86 -12.77
N VAL A 184 2.68 -0.48 -11.51
CA VAL A 184 3.99 -0.71 -10.90
C VAL A 184 4.25 -2.19 -10.68
N ASN A 185 3.36 -2.91 -10.01
CA ASN A 185 3.58 -4.33 -9.72
C ASN A 185 3.61 -5.18 -11.00
N ARG A 186 2.80 -4.82 -12.01
CA ARG A 186 2.77 -5.51 -13.30
C ARG A 186 4.08 -5.42 -14.07
N ILE A 187 4.89 -4.39 -13.83
CA ILE A 187 6.22 -4.22 -14.42
C ILE A 187 7.29 -4.75 -13.47
N LEU A 188 7.20 -4.36 -12.20
CA LEU A 188 8.27 -4.53 -11.22
C LEU A 188 8.45 -5.98 -10.77
N ILE A 189 7.34 -6.71 -10.56
CA ILE A 189 7.44 -8.07 -10.05
C ILE A 189 7.96 -9.05 -11.12
N PRO A 190 7.51 -9.01 -12.39
CA PRO A 190 8.19 -9.75 -13.47
C PRO A 190 9.66 -9.39 -13.65
N TYR A 191 10.05 -8.13 -13.40
CA TYR A 191 11.46 -7.73 -13.42
C TYR A 191 12.28 -8.44 -12.33
N VAL A 192 11.74 -8.57 -11.11
CA VAL A 192 12.36 -9.38 -10.04
C VAL A 192 12.44 -10.85 -10.47
N ASN A 193 11.34 -11.39 -10.99
CA ASN A 193 11.29 -12.79 -11.46
C ASN A 193 12.31 -13.08 -12.57
N GLU A 194 12.50 -12.16 -13.51
CA GLU A 194 13.52 -12.26 -14.56
C GLU A 194 14.94 -12.26 -13.97
N GLY A 195 15.19 -11.40 -12.96
CA GLY A 195 16.46 -11.40 -12.22
C GLY A 195 16.79 -12.76 -11.58
N VAL A 196 15.77 -13.42 -11.02
CA VAL A 196 15.88 -14.79 -10.49
C VAL A 196 16.18 -15.80 -11.61
N GLY A 197 15.53 -15.66 -12.77
CA GLY A 197 15.79 -16.50 -13.97
C GLY A 197 17.25 -16.38 -14.43
N ILE A 198 17.77 -15.17 -14.59
CA ILE A 198 19.16 -14.91 -14.98
C ILE A 198 20.17 -15.55 -13.99
N LEU A 199 19.85 -15.49 -12.69
CA LEU A 199 20.66 -16.16 -11.66
C LEU A 199 20.59 -17.69 -11.80
N ALA A 200 19.41 -18.26 -11.99
CA ALA A 200 19.20 -19.70 -12.14
C ALA A 200 19.89 -20.26 -13.39
N ASP A 201 19.92 -19.49 -14.48
CA ASP A 201 20.61 -19.85 -15.73
C ASP A 201 22.15 -19.70 -15.63
N GLY A 202 22.66 -19.19 -14.51
CA GLY A 202 24.09 -19.02 -14.30
C GLY A 202 24.75 -17.93 -15.19
N VAL A 203 23.95 -16.99 -15.69
CA VAL A 203 24.44 -15.91 -16.57
C VAL A 203 25.34 -14.94 -15.81
N ALA A 204 24.97 -14.58 -14.56
CA ALA A 204 25.77 -13.72 -13.70
C ALA A 204 25.51 -14.01 -12.22
N SER A 205 26.43 -13.52 -11.35
CA SER A 205 26.21 -13.56 -9.89
C SER A 205 25.12 -12.57 -9.46
N VAL A 206 24.63 -12.72 -8.23
CA VAL A 206 23.66 -11.78 -7.59
C VAL A 206 24.17 -10.34 -7.71
N GLU A 207 25.40 -10.07 -7.26
CA GLU A 207 25.99 -8.73 -7.35
C GLU A 207 26.14 -8.25 -8.79
N GLY A 208 26.48 -9.18 -9.71
CA GLY A 208 26.61 -8.87 -11.14
C GLY A 208 25.31 -8.42 -11.76
N ILE A 209 24.20 -9.12 -11.48
CA ILE A 209 22.86 -8.81 -11.97
C ILE A 209 22.42 -7.43 -11.44
N ASP A 210 22.50 -7.21 -10.13
CA ASP A 210 22.10 -5.95 -9.52
C ASP A 210 22.95 -4.77 -9.97
N THR A 211 24.27 -4.96 -10.09
CA THR A 211 25.19 -3.94 -10.60
C THR A 211 24.89 -3.58 -12.06
N ALA A 212 24.63 -4.58 -12.90
CA ALA A 212 24.29 -4.35 -14.30
C ALA A 212 23.05 -3.46 -14.44
N MET A 213 22.00 -3.69 -13.65
CA MET A 213 20.78 -2.89 -13.70
C MET A 213 20.96 -1.51 -13.07
N LYS A 214 21.73 -1.38 -12.00
CA LYS A 214 22.05 -0.08 -11.40
C LYS A 214 22.85 0.80 -12.35
N LEU A 215 23.87 0.26 -13.00
CA LEU A 215 24.77 1.04 -13.84
C LEU A 215 24.36 1.09 -15.32
N GLY A 216 23.79 0.00 -15.85
CA GLY A 216 23.38 -0.07 -17.25
C GLY A 216 22.03 0.57 -17.54
N ALA A 217 21.09 0.49 -16.59
CA ALA A 217 19.74 1.04 -16.73
C ALA A 217 19.44 2.22 -15.77
N ASN A 218 20.43 2.62 -14.96
CA ASN A 218 20.29 3.68 -13.94
C ASN A 218 19.16 3.43 -12.94
N HIS A 219 18.90 2.16 -12.61
CA HIS A 219 17.94 1.82 -11.57
C HIS A 219 18.53 2.13 -10.19
N PRO A 220 17.73 2.63 -9.23
CA PRO A 220 18.22 2.90 -7.87
C PRO A 220 18.62 1.62 -7.14
N MET A 221 18.06 0.48 -7.54
CA MET A 221 18.21 -0.84 -6.94
C MET A 221 18.12 -1.91 -8.04
N GLY A 222 18.92 -2.97 -7.93
CA GLY A 222 18.82 -4.10 -8.85
C GLY A 222 17.64 -5.02 -8.53
N PRO A 223 17.31 -5.99 -9.40
CA PRO A 223 16.12 -6.81 -9.25
C PRO A 223 16.16 -7.72 -8.02
N LEU A 224 17.32 -8.27 -7.67
CA LEU A 224 17.46 -9.20 -6.56
C LEU A 224 17.47 -8.47 -5.22
N GLU A 225 18.19 -7.36 -5.11
CA GLU A 225 18.12 -6.46 -3.96
C GLU A 225 16.70 -5.93 -3.73
N LEU A 226 15.96 -5.65 -4.79
CA LEU A 226 14.56 -5.23 -4.72
C LEU A 226 13.66 -6.37 -4.27
N GLY A 227 13.89 -7.59 -4.75
CA GLY A 227 13.18 -8.79 -4.30
C GLY A 227 13.35 -9.04 -2.80
N ASP A 228 14.59 -8.89 -2.29
CA ASP A 228 14.88 -8.98 -0.85
C ASP A 228 14.16 -7.88 -0.04
N LEU A 229 14.10 -6.66 -0.57
CA LEU A 229 13.44 -5.54 0.08
C LEU A 229 11.92 -5.72 0.17
N ILE A 230 11.29 -6.21 -0.89
CA ILE A 230 9.83 -6.45 -0.96
C ILE A 230 9.46 -7.69 -0.14
N GLY A 231 10.26 -8.72 -0.20
CA GLY A 231 10.02 -10.08 0.27
C GLY A 231 9.66 -11.00 -0.89
N LEU A 232 10.39 -12.09 -1.06
CA LEU A 232 10.15 -13.04 -2.16
C LEU A 232 8.79 -13.74 -2.05
N ASP A 233 8.30 -13.96 -0.84
CA ASP A 233 6.97 -14.49 -0.57
C ASP A 233 5.87 -13.54 -1.10
N ILE A 234 6.05 -12.23 -0.92
CA ILE A 234 5.15 -11.20 -1.47
C ILE A 234 5.25 -11.17 -3.00
N CYS A 235 6.47 -11.19 -3.55
CA CYS A 235 6.68 -11.25 -5.00
C CYS A 235 6.00 -12.48 -5.62
N LEU A 236 6.14 -13.65 -5.00
CA LEU A 236 5.49 -14.88 -5.44
C LEU A 236 3.95 -14.77 -5.39
N ALA A 237 3.40 -14.22 -4.31
CA ALA A 237 1.96 -14.03 -4.19
C ALA A 237 1.42 -13.12 -5.31
N ILE A 238 2.11 -12.02 -5.64
CA ILE A 238 1.72 -11.13 -6.73
C ILE A 238 1.85 -11.81 -8.09
N MET A 239 2.92 -12.60 -8.34
CA MET A 239 3.07 -13.36 -9.58
C MET A 239 1.92 -14.35 -9.78
N ASN A 240 1.49 -15.04 -8.72
CA ASN A 240 0.35 -15.95 -8.78
C ASN A 240 -0.94 -15.20 -9.15
N VAL A 241 -1.21 -14.03 -8.54
CA VAL A 241 -2.37 -13.21 -8.91
C VAL A 241 -2.30 -12.79 -10.38
N LEU A 242 -1.12 -12.33 -10.86
CA LEU A 242 -0.93 -11.95 -12.27
C LEU A 242 -1.20 -13.11 -13.21
N TYR A 243 -0.76 -14.31 -12.85
CA TYR A 243 -0.98 -15.51 -13.65
C TYR A 243 -2.45 -15.96 -13.63
N ASP A 244 -3.06 -16.02 -12.45
CA ASP A 244 -4.46 -16.48 -12.28
C ASP A 244 -5.44 -15.55 -13.01
N GLU A 245 -5.20 -14.25 -12.98
CA GLU A 245 -6.06 -13.24 -13.62
C GLU A 245 -5.87 -13.15 -15.15
N THR A 246 -4.66 -13.44 -15.65
CA THR A 246 -4.36 -13.24 -17.07
C THR A 246 -4.23 -14.54 -17.87
N GLY A 247 -3.89 -15.65 -17.23
CA GLY A 247 -3.53 -16.92 -17.88
C GLY A 247 -2.24 -16.84 -18.71
N ASP A 248 -1.47 -15.73 -18.62
CA ASP A 248 -0.29 -15.51 -19.44
C ASP A 248 0.93 -16.21 -18.83
N PRO A 249 1.56 -17.19 -19.54
CA PRO A 249 2.70 -17.95 -19.05
C PRO A 249 3.91 -17.10 -18.61
N LYS A 250 4.03 -15.85 -19.07
CA LYS A 250 5.13 -14.94 -18.65
C LYS A 250 5.08 -14.60 -17.17
N TYR A 251 3.95 -14.85 -16.49
CA TYR A 251 3.80 -14.64 -15.06
C TYR A 251 4.02 -15.92 -14.24
N LEU A 252 4.41 -17.02 -14.86
CA LEU A 252 4.86 -18.20 -14.12
C LEU A 252 6.09 -17.85 -13.30
N SER A 253 5.99 -18.05 -12.01
CA SER A 253 7.08 -17.64 -11.09
C SER A 253 8.24 -18.62 -11.11
N LEU A 254 9.45 -18.10 -11.18
CA LEU A 254 10.71 -18.81 -10.98
C LEU A 254 11.21 -18.69 -9.53
N ILE A 255 10.61 -17.83 -8.71
CA ILE A 255 11.05 -17.51 -7.34
C ILE A 255 11.08 -18.77 -6.47
N HIS A 256 10.06 -19.62 -6.55
CA HIS A 256 9.99 -20.87 -5.78
C HIS A 256 11.01 -21.94 -6.22
N ILE A 257 11.54 -21.85 -7.45
CA ILE A 257 12.57 -22.77 -7.97
C ILE A 257 13.96 -22.39 -7.43
N SER A 258 14.18 -21.09 -7.27
CA SER A 258 15.48 -20.52 -6.85
C SER A 258 15.55 -20.27 -5.37
N GLU A 259 14.45 -20.37 -4.63
CA GLU A 259 14.44 -20.19 -3.19
C GLU A 259 15.17 -21.37 -2.54
N PRO A 260 16.36 -21.17 -1.95
CA PRO A 260 16.91 -22.17 -1.06
C PRO A 260 15.94 -22.28 0.11
N THR A 261 15.57 -23.48 0.53
CA THR A 261 14.61 -23.85 1.56
C THR A 261 14.82 -23.18 2.95
N ARG A 262 15.44 -22.02 3.00
CA ARG A 262 15.70 -21.19 4.18
C ARG A 262 15.38 -19.74 3.84
N ARG A 263 14.72 -19.07 4.75
CA ARG A 263 14.52 -17.61 4.83
C ARG A 263 15.85 -16.87 4.98
N THR A 264 16.73 -16.99 4.03
CA THR A 264 17.95 -16.20 3.94
C THR A 264 17.79 -15.26 2.76
N PRO A 265 18.05 -13.96 2.92
CA PRO A 265 18.11 -13.02 1.80
C PRO A 265 19.02 -13.55 0.71
N ILE A 266 18.71 -13.24 -0.55
CA ILE A 266 19.50 -13.63 -1.73
C ILE A 266 20.83 -12.88 -1.77
N SER A 267 21.01 -11.85 -0.92
CA SER A 267 22.25 -11.06 -0.80
C SER A 267 23.42 -11.81 -0.17
#